data_54af022a3490956464ff008d91055012
#
_entry.id   54af022a3490956464ff008d91055012
#
_cell.length_a   1.000
_cell.length_b   1.000
_cell.length_c   1.000
_cell.angle_alpha   90.00
_cell.angle_beta   90.00
_cell.angle_gamma   90.00
#
_symmetry.space_group_name_H-M   'P 1'
#
loop_
_entity.id
_entity.type
_entity.pdbx_description
1 polymer ?
#
loop_
_entity_poly.entity_id
_entity_poly.type
_entity_poly.pdbx_seq_one_letter_code
_entity_poly.pdbx_strand_id
1 'polypeptide(L)'
;MADFISTIMLPVAFCSGAVLLATQLKWLRRYVEGAYWQGPVRESQRVTLPNPGAITLEYDAGRLFTFRRPFWRKDGYRFFLADAAGQYHEIATPARFAAPTRIAGTERYQVAHFTVPKAGEYILTIEGWEPGHALEESTFLLSPKVSYVGIIGHMVAIFAGSIMVLGSALAVLSVVGHA
;
A
#
# COMPACT_ATOMS: atom_id res chain seq x y z
N MET A 1 15.79 43.86 -6.26
CA MET A 1 15.54 42.50 -6.78
C MET A 1 15.83 41.43 -5.72
N ALA A 2 16.94 41.56 -4.96
CA ALA A 2 17.24 40.64 -3.85
C ALA A 2 16.13 40.63 -2.78
N ASP A 3 15.60 41.79 -2.39
CA ASP A 3 14.53 41.91 -1.38
C ASP A 3 13.23 41.20 -1.79
N PHE A 4 12.86 41.21 -3.07
CA PHE A 4 11.69 40.52 -3.57
C PHE A 4 11.85 38.99 -3.45
N ILE A 5 13.04 38.48 -3.78
CA ILE A 5 13.34 37.05 -3.69
C ILE A 5 13.28 36.59 -2.22
N SER A 6 13.92 37.32 -1.31
CA SER A 6 13.98 36.94 0.11
C SER A 6 12.63 37.09 0.81
N THR A 7 11.88 38.16 0.51
CA THR A 7 10.67 38.52 1.24
C THR A 7 9.44 37.75 0.78
N ILE A 8 9.35 37.38 -0.51
CA ILE A 8 8.15 36.77 -1.08
C ILE A 8 8.43 35.36 -1.60
N MET A 9 9.45 35.20 -2.43
CA MET A 9 9.65 33.93 -3.14
C MET A 9 10.09 32.79 -2.21
N LEU A 10 10.98 33.06 -1.23
CA LEU A 10 11.43 32.04 -0.30
C LEU A 10 10.34 31.52 0.64
N PRO A 11 9.51 32.38 1.29
CA PRO A 11 8.36 31.93 2.07
C PRO A 11 7.34 31.14 1.25
N VAL A 12 7.06 31.57 0.01
CA VAL A 12 6.14 30.88 -0.88
C VAL A 12 6.68 29.49 -1.25
N ALA A 13 7.95 29.38 -1.58
CA ALA A 13 8.61 28.10 -1.90
C ALA A 13 8.59 27.18 -0.68
N PHE A 14 8.90 27.70 0.50
CA PHE A 14 8.87 26.94 1.76
C PHE A 14 7.46 26.39 2.05
N CYS A 15 6.43 27.25 2.02
CA CYS A 15 5.06 26.85 2.29
C CYS A 15 4.57 25.82 1.26
N SER A 16 4.84 26.05 -0.02
CA SER A 16 4.45 25.11 -1.09
C SER A 16 5.12 23.74 -0.94
N GLY A 17 6.42 23.74 -0.62
CA GLY A 17 7.18 22.53 -0.33
C GLY A 17 6.64 21.79 0.90
N ALA A 18 6.31 22.49 1.98
CA ALA A 18 5.76 21.91 3.20
C ALA A 18 4.37 21.29 2.96
N VAL A 19 3.49 21.96 2.23
CA VAL A 19 2.17 21.42 1.85
C VAL A 19 2.30 20.17 0.97
N LEU A 20 3.19 20.24 -0.02
CA LEU A 20 3.46 19.08 -0.89
C LEU A 20 3.97 17.90 -0.06
N LEU A 21 4.95 18.11 0.79
CA LEU A 21 5.52 17.07 1.65
C LEU A 21 4.46 16.47 2.58
N ALA A 22 3.68 17.30 3.26
CA ALA A 22 2.62 16.83 4.17
C ALA A 22 1.56 15.99 3.46
N THR A 23 1.14 16.40 2.25
CA THR A 23 0.17 15.64 1.45
C THR A 23 0.72 14.29 1.00
N GLN A 24 2.00 14.24 0.58
CA GLN A 24 2.64 13.00 0.16
C GLN A 24 2.90 12.05 1.33
N LEU A 25 3.30 12.57 2.50
CA LEU A 25 3.47 11.76 3.71
C LEU A 25 2.14 11.18 4.20
N LYS A 26 1.05 11.96 4.12
CA LYS A 26 -0.30 11.46 4.44
C LYS A 26 -0.72 10.33 3.47
N TRP A 27 -0.38 10.46 2.19
CA TRP A 27 -0.62 9.40 1.21
C TRP A 27 0.23 8.15 1.53
N LEU A 28 1.53 8.32 1.79
CA LEU A 28 2.44 7.22 2.13
C LEU A 28 1.95 6.47 3.38
N ARG A 29 1.53 7.21 4.41
CA ARG A 29 0.96 6.63 5.63
C ARG A 29 -0.27 5.78 5.31
N ARG A 30 -1.21 6.31 4.51
CA ARG A 30 -2.38 5.55 4.06
C ARG A 30 -2.00 4.32 3.24
N TYR A 31 -0.94 4.40 2.46
CA TYR A 31 -0.44 3.27 1.68
C TYR A 31 0.17 2.18 2.58
N VAL A 32 0.96 2.56 3.57
CA VAL A 32 1.62 1.62 4.50
C VAL A 32 0.61 1.01 5.49
N GLU A 33 -0.35 1.81 6.00
CA GLU A 33 -1.38 1.39 6.95
C GLU A 33 -2.67 0.89 6.25
N GLY A 34 -2.77 1.05 4.95
CA GLY A 34 -4.02 1.13 4.20
C GLY A 34 -4.56 -0.19 3.67
N ALA A 35 -4.39 -1.31 4.36
CA ALA A 35 -5.24 -2.45 4.08
C ALA A 35 -6.70 -2.08 4.38
N TYR A 36 -7.60 -2.26 3.39
CA TYR A 36 -9.05 -2.10 3.61
C TYR A 36 -9.56 -3.11 4.63
N TRP A 37 -8.93 -4.25 4.67
CA TRP A 37 -9.27 -5.33 5.56
C TRP A 37 -8.02 -6.18 5.86
N GLN A 38 -7.94 -6.65 7.10
CA GLN A 38 -6.94 -7.60 7.55
C GLN A 38 -7.59 -8.65 8.44
N GLY A 39 -7.26 -9.90 8.24
CA GLY A 39 -7.79 -10.99 9.03
C GLY A 39 -6.97 -12.28 8.91
N PRO A 40 -7.26 -13.26 9.76
CA PRO A 40 -6.54 -14.54 9.75
C PRO A 40 -6.76 -15.29 8.44
N VAL A 41 -5.83 -16.17 8.09
CA VAL A 41 -5.97 -17.03 6.91
C VAL A 41 -6.94 -18.17 7.21
N ARG A 42 -8.09 -18.19 6.55
CA ARG A 42 -9.15 -19.20 6.70
C ARG A 42 -9.74 -19.56 5.35
N GLU A 43 -10.36 -20.73 5.28
CA GLU A 43 -11.04 -21.22 4.07
C GLU A 43 -12.09 -20.23 3.54
N SER A 44 -12.90 -19.68 4.45
CA SER A 44 -13.92 -18.70 4.11
C SER A 44 -14.03 -17.62 5.17
N GLN A 45 -14.17 -16.36 4.75
CA GLN A 45 -14.25 -15.23 5.67
C GLN A 45 -14.95 -14.01 5.07
N ARG A 46 -15.65 -13.28 5.91
CA ARG A 46 -16.30 -12.02 5.52
C ARG A 46 -15.28 -10.89 5.49
N VAL A 47 -15.34 -10.10 4.44
CA VAL A 47 -14.47 -8.95 4.21
C VAL A 47 -15.32 -7.75 3.84
N THR A 48 -15.01 -6.59 4.39
CA THR A 48 -15.70 -5.33 4.06
C THR A 48 -14.77 -4.47 3.21
N LEU A 49 -15.22 -4.13 2.01
CA LEU A 49 -14.47 -3.31 1.06
C LEU A 49 -15.13 -1.93 0.96
N PRO A 50 -14.46 -0.86 1.42
CA PRO A 50 -15.06 0.47 1.52
C PRO A 50 -15.21 1.17 0.17
N ASN A 51 -14.44 0.74 -0.84
CA ASN A 51 -14.40 1.38 -2.15
C ASN A 51 -14.41 0.36 -3.27
N PRO A 52 -15.06 0.66 -4.41
CA PRO A 52 -14.90 -0.12 -5.63
C PRO A 52 -13.51 0.09 -6.24
N GLY A 53 -13.09 -0.81 -7.11
CA GLY A 53 -11.84 -0.69 -7.86
C GLY A 53 -10.95 -1.91 -7.81
N ALA A 54 -9.73 -1.74 -8.31
CA ALA A 54 -8.75 -2.80 -8.33
C ALA A 54 -8.14 -3.01 -6.93
N ILE A 55 -8.16 -4.25 -6.47
CA ILE A 55 -7.72 -4.68 -5.14
C ILE A 55 -6.65 -5.75 -5.30
N THR A 56 -5.71 -5.75 -4.39
CA THR A 56 -4.69 -6.78 -4.23
C THR A 56 -4.97 -7.56 -2.95
N LEU A 57 -4.99 -8.89 -3.06
CA LEU A 57 -4.92 -9.79 -1.93
C LEU A 57 -3.45 -10.07 -1.65
N GLU A 58 -3.02 -9.76 -0.44
CA GLU A 58 -1.67 -10.01 0.05
C GLU A 58 -1.71 -10.99 1.23
N TYR A 59 -0.68 -11.79 1.36
CA TYR A 59 -0.44 -12.65 2.50
C TYR A 59 0.74 -12.11 3.28
N ASP A 60 0.53 -11.82 4.54
CA ASP A 60 1.56 -11.45 5.50
C ASP A 60 1.95 -12.70 6.29
N ALA A 61 3.20 -13.13 6.13
CA ALA A 61 3.73 -14.31 6.80
C ALA A 61 4.12 -14.04 8.27
N GLY A 62 3.90 -12.81 8.77
CA GLY A 62 4.33 -12.40 10.09
C GLY A 62 5.84 -12.17 10.18
N ARG A 63 6.35 -12.08 11.41
CA ARG A 63 7.77 -11.79 11.69
C ARG A 63 8.69 -13.02 11.59
N LEU A 64 8.14 -14.18 11.40
CA LEU A 64 8.92 -15.42 11.39
C LEU A 64 9.60 -15.58 10.03
N PHE A 65 10.93 -15.52 10.03
CA PHE A 65 11.82 -15.95 8.94
C PHE A 65 11.65 -17.45 8.66
N THR A 66 10.47 -17.86 8.25
CA THR A 66 10.27 -19.21 7.78
C THR A 66 10.47 -19.21 6.28
N PHE A 67 11.58 -19.80 5.81
CA PHE A 67 11.82 -20.15 4.40
C PHE A 67 10.76 -21.11 3.82
N ARG A 68 9.60 -21.20 4.44
CA ARG A 68 8.51 -22.04 3.95
C ARG A 68 7.85 -21.34 2.77
N ARG A 69 7.84 -22.02 1.64
CA ARG A 69 7.12 -21.56 0.45
C ARG A 69 5.64 -21.34 0.84
N PRO A 70 5.06 -20.19 0.48
CA PRO A 70 3.66 -19.93 0.75
C PRO A 70 2.77 -21.07 0.23
N PHE A 71 1.78 -21.49 1.02
CA PHE A 71 0.94 -22.66 0.72
C PHE A 71 0.23 -22.56 -0.65
N TRP A 72 -0.19 -21.36 -1.07
CA TRP A 72 -0.87 -21.15 -2.37
C TRP A 72 0.04 -21.31 -3.59
N ARG A 73 1.34 -21.49 -3.44
CA ARG A 73 2.26 -21.83 -4.55
C ARG A 73 2.15 -23.28 -4.99
N LYS A 74 1.44 -24.11 -4.22
CA LYS A 74 1.08 -25.45 -4.67
C LYS A 74 -0.05 -25.33 -5.70
N ASP A 75 0.00 -26.14 -6.75
CA ASP A 75 -1.07 -26.19 -7.73
C ASP A 75 -2.40 -26.61 -7.06
N GLY A 76 -3.48 -25.92 -7.35
CA GLY A 76 -4.82 -26.28 -6.88
C GLY A 76 -5.55 -25.23 -6.03
N TYR A 77 -4.87 -24.22 -5.49
CA TYR A 77 -5.55 -23.16 -4.75
C TYR A 77 -6.17 -22.12 -5.68
N ARG A 78 -7.46 -21.85 -5.46
CA ARG A 78 -8.20 -20.79 -6.15
C ARG A 78 -8.82 -19.86 -5.13
N PHE A 79 -8.84 -18.58 -5.43
CA PHE A 79 -9.43 -17.58 -4.56
C PHE A 79 -10.67 -17.01 -5.22
N PHE A 80 -11.76 -16.93 -4.48
CA PHE A 80 -13.03 -16.41 -4.94
C PHE A 80 -13.50 -15.29 -4.03
N LEU A 81 -14.13 -14.28 -4.63
CA LEU A 81 -14.82 -13.23 -3.92
C LEU A 81 -16.29 -13.25 -4.34
N ALA A 82 -17.18 -13.52 -3.41
CA ALA A 82 -18.61 -13.48 -3.64
C ALA A 82 -19.21 -12.24 -2.95
N ASP A 83 -20.14 -11.56 -3.63
CA ASP A 83 -20.91 -10.50 -3.01
C ASP A 83 -22.03 -11.05 -2.10
N ALA A 84 -22.78 -10.17 -1.43
CA ALA A 84 -23.88 -10.55 -0.56
C ALA A 84 -25.03 -11.27 -1.29
N ALA A 85 -25.12 -11.15 -2.62
CA ALA A 85 -26.07 -11.86 -3.46
C ALA A 85 -25.55 -13.24 -3.91
N GLY A 86 -24.33 -13.61 -3.52
CA GLY A 86 -23.69 -14.86 -3.92
C GLY A 86 -23.12 -14.83 -5.34
N GLN A 87 -23.00 -13.64 -5.95
CA GLN A 87 -22.40 -13.50 -7.26
C GLN A 87 -20.88 -13.57 -7.12
N TYR A 88 -20.27 -14.57 -7.78
CA TYR A 88 -18.84 -14.78 -7.76
C TYR A 88 -18.13 -13.81 -8.70
N HIS A 89 -17.14 -13.12 -8.18
CA HIS A 89 -16.20 -12.34 -8.96
C HIS A 89 -14.91 -13.15 -9.10
N GLU A 90 -14.51 -13.40 -10.32
CA GLU A 90 -13.31 -14.16 -10.61
C GLU A 90 -12.08 -13.42 -10.08
N ILE A 91 -11.29 -14.11 -9.29
CA ILE A 91 -10.00 -13.65 -8.82
C ILE A 91 -8.94 -14.17 -9.79
N ALA A 92 -8.19 -13.26 -10.38
CA ALA A 92 -7.10 -13.62 -11.28
C ALA A 92 -6.13 -14.61 -10.60
N THR A 93 -5.63 -15.54 -11.38
CA THR A 93 -4.67 -16.56 -10.95
C THR A 93 -3.53 -15.93 -10.12
N PRO A 94 -3.16 -16.53 -8.98
CA PRO A 94 -2.07 -16.00 -8.16
C PRO A 94 -0.81 -15.75 -9.00
N ALA A 95 -0.19 -14.61 -8.82
CA ALA A 95 1.06 -14.29 -9.51
C ALA A 95 2.14 -15.27 -9.03
N ARG A 96 2.44 -16.29 -9.83
CA ARG A 96 3.37 -17.38 -9.48
C ARG A 96 4.78 -16.89 -9.13
N PHE A 97 5.12 -15.64 -9.47
CA PHE A 97 6.49 -15.10 -9.41
C PHE A 97 6.63 -13.74 -8.71
N ALA A 98 5.61 -13.25 -8.03
CA ALA A 98 5.78 -12.00 -7.28
C ALA A 98 6.81 -12.22 -6.16
N ALA A 99 7.91 -11.48 -6.23
CA ALA A 99 8.87 -11.43 -5.15
C ALA A 99 8.20 -10.87 -3.88
N PRO A 100 8.53 -11.39 -2.69
CA PRO A 100 7.99 -10.84 -1.46
C PRO A 100 8.41 -9.38 -1.28
N THR A 101 7.50 -8.56 -0.83
CA THR A 101 7.80 -7.19 -0.41
C THR A 101 8.07 -7.20 1.09
N ARG A 102 9.21 -6.61 1.50
CA ARG A 102 9.53 -6.46 2.92
C ARG A 102 9.10 -5.09 3.41
N ILE A 103 8.14 -5.05 4.31
CA ILE A 103 7.65 -3.81 4.92
C ILE A 103 7.68 -3.97 6.44
N ALA A 104 8.35 -3.06 7.13
CA ALA A 104 8.41 -3.00 8.60
C ALA A 104 8.79 -4.33 9.29
N GLY A 105 9.66 -5.13 8.66
CA GLY A 105 10.14 -6.40 9.22
C GLY A 105 9.21 -7.61 8.97
N THR A 106 8.15 -7.44 8.20
CA THR A 106 7.28 -8.52 7.74
C THR A 106 7.48 -8.82 6.26
N GLU A 107 7.29 -10.09 5.88
CA GLU A 107 7.29 -10.49 4.47
C GLU A 107 5.87 -10.58 3.96
N ARG A 108 5.55 -9.76 2.95
CA ARG A 108 4.25 -9.76 2.27
C ARG A 108 4.38 -10.34 0.87
N TYR A 109 3.50 -11.25 0.57
CA TYR A 109 3.41 -11.92 -0.72
C TYR A 109 2.11 -11.50 -1.41
N GLN A 110 2.24 -11.07 -2.65
CA GLN A 110 1.08 -10.81 -3.48
C GLN A 110 0.46 -12.14 -3.92
N VAL A 111 -0.80 -12.34 -3.58
CA VAL A 111 -1.53 -13.59 -3.85
C VAL A 111 -2.35 -13.48 -5.12
N ALA A 112 -3.18 -12.44 -5.20
CA ALA A 112 -4.10 -12.26 -6.31
C ALA A 112 -4.46 -10.78 -6.54
N HIS A 113 -4.94 -10.49 -7.76
CA HIS A 113 -5.54 -9.21 -8.11
C HIS A 113 -6.96 -9.43 -8.60
N PHE A 114 -7.87 -8.56 -8.22
CA PHE A 114 -9.24 -8.58 -8.68
C PHE A 114 -9.85 -7.18 -8.68
N THR A 115 -10.96 -7.03 -9.38
CA THR A 115 -11.69 -5.76 -9.43
C THR A 115 -13.02 -5.92 -8.72
N VAL A 116 -13.31 -5.01 -7.81
CA VAL A 116 -14.57 -4.97 -7.06
C VAL A 116 -15.47 -3.92 -7.69
N PRO A 117 -16.68 -4.29 -8.14
CA PRO A 117 -17.57 -3.36 -8.83
C PRO A 117 -18.23 -2.35 -7.88
N LYS A 118 -18.45 -2.74 -6.63
CA LYS A 118 -19.16 -1.92 -5.62
C LYS A 118 -18.49 -2.04 -4.26
N ALA A 119 -18.60 -0.99 -3.45
CA ALA A 119 -18.31 -1.08 -2.02
C ALA A 119 -19.33 -1.97 -1.33
N GLY A 120 -18.94 -2.73 -0.31
CA GLY A 120 -19.84 -3.61 0.41
C GLY A 120 -19.16 -4.77 1.14
N GLU A 121 -19.99 -5.68 1.59
CA GLU A 121 -19.54 -6.94 2.20
C GLU A 121 -19.41 -8.02 1.13
N TYR A 122 -18.34 -8.79 1.27
CA TYR A 122 -17.99 -9.89 0.40
C TYR A 122 -17.58 -11.11 1.24
N ILE A 123 -17.60 -12.27 0.61
CA ILE A 123 -17.07 -13.51 1.19
C ILE A 123 -15.85 -13.89 0.36
N LEU A 124 -14.67 -13.87 0.99
CA LEU A 124 -13.43 -14.40 0.42
C LEU A 124 -13.38 -15.89 0.73
N THR A 125 -13.30 -16.73 -0.29
CA THR A 125 -13.23 -18.18 -0.18
C THR A 125 -11.98 -18.71 -0.88
N ILE A 126 -11.34 -19.72 -0.28
CA ILE A 126 -10.17 -20.39 -0.82
C ILE A 126 -10.60 -21.83 -1.18
N GLU A 127 -10.69 -22.11 -2.45
CA GLU A 127 -10.88 -23.48 -2.93
C GLU A 127 -9.57 -24.26 -2.87
N GLY A 128 -9.64 -25.53 -2.49
CA GLY A 128 -8.46 -26.38 -2.27
C GLY A 128 -7.81 -26.17 -0.90
N TRP A 129 -8.51 -25.51 0.03
CA TRP A 129 -8.01 -25.29 1.38
C TRP A 129 -7.76 -26.60 2.13
N GLU A 130 -6.57 -26.72 2.71
CA GLU A 130 -6.20 -27.80 3.61
C GLU A 130 -5.86 -27.25 5.00
N PRO A 131 -6.54 -27.69 6.06
CA PRO A 131 -6.23 -27.28 7.41
C PRO A 131 -4.76 -27.51 7.76
N GLY A 132 -4.12 -26.56 8.45
CA GLY A 132 -2.73 -26.65 8.87
C GLY A 132 -1.67 -26.14 7.88
N HIS A 133 -2.07 -25.72 6.69
CA HIS A 133 -1.16 -25.10 5.72
C HIS A 133 -0.84 -23.63 6.00
N ALA A 134 -1.72 -22.91 6.68
CA ALA A 134 -1.45 -21.55 7.12
C ALA A 134 -0.69 -21.55 8.45
N LEU A 135 0.23 -20.60 8.59
CA LEU A 135 0.87 -20.33 9.87
C LEU A 135 -0.14 -19.64 10.79
N GLU A 136 -0.16 -19.98 12.08
CA GLU A 136 -1.10 -19.41 13.05
C GLU A 136 -1.09 -17.88 13.12
N GLU A 137 0.08 -17.26 12.88
CA GLU A 137 0.25 -15.80 12.91
C GLU A 137 0.08 -15.14 11.53
N SER A 138 -0.19 -15.93 10.49
CA SER A 138 -0.33 -15.37 9.15
C SER A 138 -1.67 -14.70 8.95
N THR A 139 -1.67 -13.61 8.19
CA THR A 139 -2.87 -12.84 7.88
C THR A 139 -2.99 -12.57 6.39
N PHE A 140 -4.23 -12.44 5.93
CA PHE A 140 -4.53 -11.84 4.65
C PHE A 140 -4.81 -10.35 4.80
N LEU A 141 -4.36 -9.59 3.81
CA LEU A 141 -4.63 -8.17 3.68
C LEU A 141 -5.29 -7.93 2.31
N LEU A 142 -6.32 -7.10 2.31
CA LEU A 142 -6.92 -6.58 1.09
C LEU A 142 -6.58 -5.10 0.99
N SER A 143 -5.77 -4.74 0.02
CA SER A 143 -5.30 -3.38 -0.21
C SER A 143 -5.68 -2.88 -1.60
N PRO A 144 -5.84 -1.55 -1.78
CA PRO A 144 -6.02 -1.00 -3.13
C PRO A 144 -4.79 -1.34 -3.98
N LYS A 145 -5.02 -1.74 -5.23
CA LYS A 145 -3.93 -1.95 -6.17
C LYS A 145 -3.24 -0.62 -6.45
N VAL A 146 -2.00 -0.51 -6.05
CA VAL A 146 -1.19 0.69 -6.31
C VAL A 146 -0.33 0.46 -7.56
N SER A 147 -0.39 1.43 -8.46
CA SER A 147 0.48 1.44 -9.64
C SER A 147 1.92 1.79 -9.25
N TYR A 148 2.90 1.05 -9.76
CA TYR A 148 4.32 1.41 -9.60
C TYR A 148 4.62 2.84 -10.08
N VAL A 149 3.99 3.27 -11.17
CA VAL A 149 4.10 4.65 -11.67
C VAL A 149 3.59 5.65 -10.62
N GLY A 150 2.49 5.33 -9.94
CA GLY A 150 1.98 6.14 -8.84
C GLY A 150 2.97 6.23 -7.69
N ILE A 151 3.55 5.10 -7.26
CA ILE A 151 4.56 5.07 -6.18
C ILE A 151 5.76 5.94 -6.55
N ILE A 152 6.32 5.78 -7.74
CA ILE A 152 7.46 6.56 -8.22
C ILE A 152 7.09 8.05 -8.24
N GLY A 153 5.92 8.42 -8.76
CA GLY A 153 5.44 9.80 -8.77
C GLY A 153 5.38 10.43 -7.37
N HIS A 154 4.85 9.69 -6.40
CA HIS A 154 4.81 10.14 -5.01
C HIS A 154 6.21 10.26 -4.38
N MET A 155 7.12 9.32 -4.65
CA MET A 155 8.52 9.40 -4.17
C MET A 155 9.24 10.62 -4.76
N VAL A 156 9.08 10.89 -6.05
CA VAL A 156 9.64 12.10 -6.69
C VAL A 156 9.05 13.36 -6.06
N ALA A 157 7.74 13.40 -5.79
CA ALA A 157 7.10 14.53 -5.16
C ALA A 157 7.59 14.77 -3.70
N ILE A 158 7.82 13.70 -2.93
CA ILE A 158 8.43 13.80 -1.59
C ILE A 158 9.83 14.40 -1.68
N PHE A 159 10.63 13.93 -2.62
CA PHE A 159 11.99 14.41 -2.81
C PHE A 159 12.03 15.88 -3.22
N ALA A 160 11.19 16.27 -4.19
CA ALA A 160 11.06 17.67 -4.61
C ALA A 160 10.59 18.58 -3.48
N GLY A 161 9.57 18.16 -2.71
CA GLY A 161 9.09 18.91 -1.55
C GLY A 161 10.17 19.10 -0.49
N SER A 162 10.98 18.06 -0.24
CA SER A 162 12.10 18.13 0.71
C SER A 162 13.18 19.11 0.27
N ILE A 163 13.53 19.12 -1.03
CA ILE A 163 14.50 20.09 -1.58
C ILE A 163 13.98 21.52 -1.45
N MET A 164 12.69 21.74 -1.76
CA MET A 164 12.10 23.09 -1.63
C MET A 164 12.14 23.60 -0.19
N VAL A 165 11.79 22.76 0.79
CA VAL A 165 11.81 23.14 2.21
C VAL A 165 13.23 23.41 2.69
N LEU A 166 14.15 22.47 2.45
CA LEU A 166 15.55 22.59 2.90
C LEU A 166 16.28 23.73 2.19
N GLY A 167 16.11 23.85 0.88
CA GLY A 167 16.74 24.92 0.09
C GLY A 167 16.27 26.31 0.52
N SER A 168 14.96 26.47 0.78
CA SER A 168 14.42 27.74 1.29
C SER A 168 14.93 28.06 2.70
N ALA A 169 15.00 27.07 3.60
CA ALA A 169 15.53 27.27 4.95
C ALA A 169 17.02 27.68 4.94
N LEU A 170 17.84 27.01 4.13
CA LEU A 170 19.27 27.34 4.00
C LEU A 170 19.47 28.74 3.42
N ALA A 171 18.66 29.13 2.42
CA ALA A 171 18.74 30.47 1.83
C ALA A 171 18.39 31.56 2.85
N VAL A 172 17.36 31.34 3.70
CA VAL A 172 17.01 32.25 4.78
C VAL A 172 18.17 32.38 5.78
N LEU A 173 18.76 31.26 6.21
CA LEU A 173 19.88 31.27 7.15
C LEU A 173 21.12 32.01 6.59
N SER A 174 21.40 31.88 5.31
CA SER A 174 22.50 32.59 4.66
C SER A 174 22.30 34.10 4.63
N VAL A 175 21.07 34.58 4.46
CA VAL A 175 20.76 36.02 4.48
C VAL A 175 20.87 36.59 5.89
N VAL A 176 20.36 35.88 6.90
CA VAL A 176 20.41 36.34 8.31
C VAL A 176 21.83 36.31 8.88
N GLY A 177 22.65 35.34 8.45
CA GLY A 177 24.04 35.23 8.95
C GLY A 177 25.03 36.25 8.38
N HIS A 178 24.60 37.08 7.38
CA HIS A 178 25.41 38.14 6.77
C HIS A 178 24.90 39.55 7.15
N ALA A 179 23.86 39.66 7.94
CA ALA A 179 23.34 40.91 8.48
C ALA A 179 23.88 41.19 9.91
#